data_865ced2bd33949e13bfb03f935b609ef
#
_entry.id   865ced2bd33949e13bfb03f935b609ef
#
_cell.length_a   1.000
_cell.length_b   1.000
_cell.length_c   1.000
_cell.angle_alpha   90.00
_cell.angle_beta   90.00
_cell.angle_gamma   90.00
#
_symmetry.space_group_name_H-M   'P 1'
#
loop_
_entity.id
_entity.type
_entity.pdbx_description
1 polymer ?
#
loop_
_entity_poly.entity_id
_entity_poly.type
_entity_poly.pdbx_seq_one_letter_code
_entity_poly.pdbx_strand_id
1 'polypeptide(L)'
;MTLTHSIPGYILLRPLGRGDTSLVYLARDDRGREVALKVPHGKTLGVREAAERFGNEVRLTLQFRHPHMVRGYAGTPFGPGAFLAARYYPEGSLCDVLKRLAPHPFPPETSLRLLADVASALTYLHALGAVHQDVKRQNVYFEDGRAALGDFGSTYFTAQGGRASGSPYYMAPEVYRGESGGSASDLYSLGVLAYELLAGRRPFGGDTYEELMAAHLNRFAPPLLSLRPELPPTVARLAELALAKRPGDRPTADTLHRALLAALGEEPEGEETPGAATARPCARPVGRHVPAPVATEVKPGEPEAGEGGRWNPFKRRK
;
A
#
# COMPACT_ATOMS: atom_id res chain seq x y z
N MET A 1 1.56 -28.73 16.13
CA MET A 1 0.84 -27.49 16.39
C MET A 1 -0.46 -27.55 15.62
N THR A 2 -1.57 -27.80 16.30
CA THR A 2 -2.91 -27.89 15.72
C THR A 2 -3.31 -26.52 15.18
N LEU A 3 -3.61 -26.45 13.89
CA LEU A 3 -4.14 -25.25 13.22
C LEU A 3 -5.54 -24.97 13.78
N THR A 4 -5.65 -24.03 14.70
CA THR A 4 -6.91 -23.70 15.42
C THR A 4 -7.84 -22.79 14.64
N HIS A 5 -7.51 -22.43 13.38
CA HIS A 5 -8.35 -21.58 12.54
C HIS A 5 -8.99 -22.43 11.42
N SER A 6 -10.25 -22.73 11.56
CA SER A 6 -11.06 -23.28 10.47
C SER A 6 -11.83 -22.12 9.83
N ILE A 7 -11.53 -21.81 8.57
CA ILE A 7 -12.31 -20.87 7.76
C ILE A 7 -13.16 -21.72 6.82
N PRO A 8 -14.50 -21.67 6.93
CA PRO A 8 -15.39 -22.46 6.08
C PRO A 8 -15.10 -22.21 4.59
N GLY A 9 -15.07 -23.30 3.81
CA GLY A 9 -14.76 -23.26 2.38
C GLY A 9 -13.26 -23.22 2.02
N TYR A 10 -12.36 -23.34 3.01
CA TYR A 10 -10.91 -23.35 2.77
C TYR A 10 -10.20 -24.48 3.51
N ILE A 11 -9.33 -25.18 2.79
CA ILE A 11 -8.42 -26.20 3.34
C ILE A 11 -7.05 -25.53 3.48
N LEU A 12 -6.56 -25.38 4.72
CA LEU A 12 -5.23 -24.82 5.00
C LEU A 12 -4.16 -25.85 4.62
N LEU A 13 -3.20 -25.46 3.77
CA LEU A 13 -2.12 -26.33 3.30
C LEU A 13 -0.83 -26.11 4.09
N ARG A 14 -0.36 -24.86 4.15
CA ARG A 14 0.86 -24.49 4.88
C ARG A 14 0.88 -23.01 5.24
N PRO A 15 1.59 -22.58 6.27
CA PRO A 15 1.81 -21.15 6.52
C PRO A 15 2.71 -20.56 5.42
N LEU A 16 2.39 -19.35 4.97
CA LEU A 16 3.19 -18.52 4.07
C LEU A 16 3.97 -17.46 4.84
N GLY A 17 3.38 -16.89 5.90
CA GLY A 17 4.01 -15.86 6.69
C GLY A 17 3.24 -15.54 7.96
N ARG A 18 3.96 -14.92 8.90
CA ARG A 18 3.40 -14.40 10.15
C ARG A 18 3.83 -12.95 10.32
N GLY A 19 2.86 -12.06 10.26
CA GLY A 19 3.04 -10.65 10.60
C GLY A 19 2.61 -10.34 12.03
N ASP A 20 2.77 -9.08 12.42
CA ASP A 20 2.37 -8.59 13.76
C ASP A 20 0.85 -8.63 13.97
N THR A 21 0.09 -8.49 12.89
CA THR A 21 -1.38 -8.36 12.93
C THR A 21 -2.12 -9.59 12.40
N SER A 22 -1.46 -10.47 11.62
CA SER A 22 -2.13 -11.57 10.91
C SER A 22 -1.19 -12.74 10.61
N LEU A 23 -1.80 -13.91 10.37
CA LEU A 23 -1.18 -15.08 9.76
C LEU A 23 -1.64 -15.17 8.31
N VAL A 24 -0.75 -15.59 7.42
CA VAL A 24 -1.08 -15.87 6.01
C VAL A 24 -0.79 -17.34 5.74
N TYR A 25 -1.77 -18.03 5.17
CA TYR A 25 -1.68 -19.44 4.78
C TYR A 25 -1.81 -19.59 3.27
N LEU A 26 -1.10 -20.54 2.70
CA LEU A 26 -1.53 -21.15 1.46
C LEU A 26 -2.73 -22.02 1.79
N ALA A 27 -3.84 -21.80 1.11
CA ALA A 27 -5.06 -22.56 1.28
C ALA A 27 -5.64 -22.93 -0.09
N ARG A 28 -6.51 -23.93 -0.10
CA ARG A 28 -7.29 -24.34 -1.28
C ARG A 28 -8.75 -24.06 -1.02
N ASP A 29 -9.40 -23.35 -1.96
CA ASP A 29 -10.82 -23.08 -1.90
C ASP A 29 -11.64 -24.30 -2.37
N ASP A 30 -12.97 -24.23 -2.28
CA ASP A 30 -13.93 -25.26 -2.68
C ASP A 30 -13.91 -25.55 -4.18
N ARG A 31 -13.31 -24.68 -5.00
CA ARG A 31 -13.10 -24.87 -6.44
C ARG A 31 -11.73 -25.45 -6.77
N GLY A 32 -10.94 -25.83 -5.77
CA GLY A 32 -9.60 -26.38 -5.93
C GLY A 32 -8.50 -25.34 -6.20
N ARG A 33 -8.82 -24.03 -6.18
CA ARG A 33 -7.87 -22.95 -6.44
C ARG A 33 -7.00 -22.69 -5.22
N GLU A 34 -5.70 -22.53 -5.44
CA GLU A 34 -4.77 -22.07 -4.42
C GLU A 34 -4.89 -20.55 -4.19
N VAL A 35 -4.98 -20.15 -2.92
CA VAL A 35 -5.16 -18.78 -2.49
C VAL A 35 -4.22 -18.44 -1.31
N ALA A 36 -3.82 -17.19 -1.20
CA ALA A 36 -3.24 -16.65 0.02
C ALA A 36 -4.38 -16.26 0.96
N LEU A 37 -4.52 -16.99 2.08
CA LEU A 37 -5.56 -16.77 3.07
C LEU A 37 -4.97 -16.03 4.27
N LYS A 38 -5.28 -14.74 4.40
CA LYS A 38 -4.84 -13.86 5.49
C LYS A 38 -5.89 -13.86 6.60
N VAL A 39 -5.48 -14.25 7.81
CA VAL A 39 -6.34 -14.34 9.00
C VAL A 39 -5.76 -13.43 10.08
N PRO A 40 -6.50 -12.44 10.58
CA PRO A 40 -6.01 -11.55 11.63
C PRO A 40 -5.86 -12.29 12.97
N HIS A 41 -4.88 -11.89 13.78
CA HIS A 41 -4.78 -12.40 15.14
C HIS A 41 -5.98 -11.93 15.98
N GLY A 42 -6.42 -12.73 16.96
CA GLY A 42 -7.50 -12.33 17.87
C GLY A 42 -7.22 -11.00 18.58
N LYS A 43 -5.96 -10.74 18.99
CA LYS A 43 -5.52 -9.46 19.56
C LYS A 43 -5.67 -8.28 18.59
N THR A 44 -5.51 -8.51 17.28
CA THR A 44 -5.69 -7.48 16.25
C THR A 44 -7.15 -7.04 16.16
N LEU A 45 -8.06 -8.01 16.20
CA LEU A 45 -9.50 -7.73 16.19
C LEU A 45 -9.99 -7.01 17.47
N GLY A 46 -9.27 -7.17 18.58
CA GLY A 46 -9.54 -6.47 19.84
C GLY A 46 -9.09 -5.01 19.87
N VAL A 47 -8.25 -4.57 18.94
CA VAL A 47 -7.78 -3.19 18.82
C VAL A 47 -8.50 -2.52 17.65
N ARG A 48 -9.37 -1.54 17.95
CA ARG A 48 -10.25 -0.88 16.98
C ARG A 48 -9.52 -0.44 15.71
N GLU A 49 -8.41 0.27 15.84
CA GLU A 49 -7.65 0.80 14.70
C GLU A 49 -7.09 -0.33 13.82
N ALA A 50 -6.58 -1.40 14.43
CA ALA A 50 -6.05 -2.55 13.70
C ALA A 50 -7.16 -3.36 13.01
N ALA A 51 -8.33 -3.50 13.66
CA ALA A 51 -9.50 -4.14 13.07
C ALA A 51 -10.06 -3.33 11.89
N GLU A 52 -10.16 -2.00 12.03
CA GLU A 52 -10.58 -1.10 10.95
C GLU A 52 -9.61 -1.18 9.75
N ARG A 53 -8.30 -1.21 10.01
CA ARG A 53 -7.27 -1.36 8.97
C ARG A 53 -7.39 -2.69 8.24
N PHE A 54 -7.59 -3.81 8.95
CA PHE A 54 -7.84 -5.10 8.32
C PHE A 54 -9.15 -5.11 7.52
N GLY A 55 -10.22 -4.56 8.07
CA GLY A 55 -11.51 -4.44 7.39
C GLY A 55 -11.42 -3.59 6.11
N ASN A 56 -10.62 -2.53 6.12
CA ASN A 56 -10.33 -1.70 4.97
C ASN A 56 -9.57 -2.50 3.89
N GLU A 57 -8.53 -3.24 4.29
CA GLU A 57 -7.78 -4.12 3.40
C GLU A 57 -8.70 -5.12 2.68
N VAL A 58 -9.57 -5.80 3.43
CA VAL A 58 -10.53 -6.76 2.86
C VAL A 58 -11.42 -6.08 1.82
N ARG A 59 -12.06 -4.96 2.18
CA ARG A 59 -12.99 -4.24 1.30
C ARG A 59 -12.32 -3.77 0.02
N LEU A 60 -11.17 -3.11 0.13
CA LEU A 60 -10.48 -2.53 -1.01
C LEU A 60 -9.85 -3.59 -1.91
N THR A 61 -9.26 -4.66 -1.35
CA THR A 61 -8.75 -5.77 -2.14
C THR A 61 -9.86 -6.47 -2.94
N LEU A 62 -11.08 -6.55 -2.40
CA LEU A 62 -12.24 -7.10 -3.10
C LEU A 62 -12.84 -6.13 -4.13
N GLN A 63 -12.64 -4.84 -3.97
CA GLN A 63 -13.22 -3.79 -4.82
C GLN A 63 -12.34 -3.46 -6.03
N PHE A 64 -11.03 -3.29 -5.83
CA PHE A 64 -10.12 -2.87 -6.89
C PHE A 64 -9.97 -3.95 -7.97
N ARG A 65 -9.94 -3.50 -9.24
CA ARG A 65 -9.77 -4.35 -10.41
C ARG A 65 -8.74 -3.72 -11.34
N HIS A 66 -7.52 -4.23 -11.27
CA HIS A 66 -6.42 -3.78 -12.09
C HIS A 66 -5.42 -4.94 -12.27
N PRO A 67 -4.79 -5.13 -13.45
CA PRO A 67 -3.87 -6.25 -13.71
C PRO A 67 -2.68 -6.27 -12.75
N HIS A 68 -2.19 -5.09 -12.34
CA HIS A 68 -1.05 -4.91 -11.43
C HIS A 68 -1.45 -4.65 -9.98
N MET A 69 -2.61 -5.16 -9.56
CA MET A 69 -3.06 -5.18 -8.17
C MET A 69 -3.37 -6.60 -7.72
N VAL A 70 -3.08 -6.89 -6.47
CA VAL A 70 -3.44 -8.16 -5.84
C VAL A 70 -4.95 -8.35 -5.90
N ARG A 71 -5.39 -9.44 -6.56
CA ARG A 71 -6.81 -9.75 -6.71
C ARG A 71 -7.36 -10.42 -5.47
N GLY A 72 -8.37 -9.83 -4.86
CA GLY A 72 -9.20 -10.47 -3.84
C GLY A 72 -10.26 -11.37 -4.45
N TYR A 73 -10.52 -12.50 -3.79
CA TYR A 73 -11.54 -13.47 -4.19
C TYR A 73 -12.73 -13.48 -3.25
N ALA A 74 -12.47 -13.51 -1.93
CA ALA A 74 -13.47 -13.47 -0.88
C ALA A 74 -12.87 -12.92 0.41
N GLY A 75 -13.72 -12.50 1.34
CA GLY A 75 -13.26 -12.05 2.65
C GLY A 75 -14.40 -11.59 3.54
N THR A 76 -14.16 -11.66 4.85
CA THR A 76 -15.02 -11.11 5.89
C THR A 76 -14.21 -10.05 6.63
N PRO A 77 -14.64 -8.76 6.61
CA PRO A 77 -13.82 -7.67 7.11
C PRO A 77 -13.72 -7.60 8.63
N PHE A 78 -14.72 -8.10 9.36
CA PHE A 78 -14.84 -7.96 10.82
C PHE A 78 -15.34 -9.23 11.48
N GLY A 79 -15.18 -9.29 12.81
CA GLY A 79 -15.70 -10.37 13.66
C GLY A 79 -14.74 -11.56 13.77
N PRO A 80 -15.13 -12.59 14.56
CA PRO A 80 -14.27 -13.74 14.86
C PRO A 80 -13.88 -14.57 13.63
N GLY A 81 -14.70 -14.54 12.56
CA GLY A 81 -14.45 -15.19 11.29
C GLY A 81 -13.83 -14.29 10.24
N ALA A 82 -13.16 -13.19 10.63
CA ALA A 82 -12.52 -12.27 9.69
C ALA A 82 -11.38 -12.96 8.92
N PHE A 83 -11.38 -12.78 7.59
CA PHE A 83 -10.33 -13.30 6.70
C PHE A 83 -10.31 -12.52 5.39
N LEU A 84 -9.21 -12.66 4.66
CA LEU A 84 -9.07 -12.25 3.25
C LEU A 84 -8.47 -13.41 2.47
N ALA A 85 -9.15 -13.86 1.42
CA ALA A 85 -8.64 -14.78 0.42
C ALA A 85 -8.29 -14.00 -0.85
N ALA A 86 -7.02 -14.00 -1.21
CA ALA A 86 -6.48 -13.28 -2.35
C ALA A 86 -5.65 -14.20 -3.25
N ARG A 87 -5.28 -13.71 -4.44
CA ARG A 87 -4.38 -14.43 -5.35
C ARG A 87 -3.10 -14.82 -4.62
N TYR A 88 -2.73 -16.07 -4.76
CA TYR A 88 -1.44 -16.56 -4.29
C TYR A 88 -0.37 -16.27 -5.35
N TYR A 89 0.77 -15.75 -4.91
CA TYR A 89 1.96 -15.49 -5.70
C TYR A 89 3.06 -16.44 -5.23
N PRO A 90 3.39 -17.50 -6.00
CA PRO A 90 4.35 -18.52 -5.57
C PRO A 90 5.75 -17.99 -5.28
N GLU A 91 6.17 -16.97 -6.02
CA GLU A 91 7.48 -16.33 -5.85
C GLU A 91 7.55 -15.39 -4.65
N GLY A 92 6.40 -15.01 -4.09
CA GLY A 92 6.27 -14.14 -2.92
C GLY A 92 6.35 -12.65 -3.25
N SER A 93 6.76 -11.85 -2.27
CA SER A 93 6.96 -10.41 -2.43
C SER A 93 8.32 -10.10 -3.08
N LEU A 94 8.47 -8.87 -3.62
CA LEU A 94 9.79 -8.39 -4.08
C LEU A 94 10.84 -8.44 -2.96
N CYS A 95 10.43 -8.31 -1.69
CA CYS A 95 11.34 -8.50 -0.58
C CYS A 95 11.90 -9.92 -0.52
N ASP A 96 11.08 -10.93 -0.78
CA ASP A 96 11.50 -12.34 -0.76
C ASP A 96 12.35 -12.68 -1.97
N VAL A 97 11.98 -12.17 -3.15
CA VAL A 97 12.74 -12.36 -4.38
C VAL A 97 14.12 -11.71 -4.28
N LEU A 98 14.21 -10.46 -3.83
CA LEU A 98 15.49 -9.76 -3.67
C LEU A 98 16.42 -10.43 -2.66
N LYS A 99 15.89 -11.03 -1.59
CA LYS A 99 16.70 -11.84 -0.67
C LYS A 99 17.29 -13.09 -1.32
N ARG A 100 16.53 -13.74 -2.22
CA ARG A 100 17.02 -14.93 -2.95
C ARG A 100 18.02 -14.58 -4.05
N LEU A 101 17.89 -13.41 -4.67
CA LEU A 101 18.79 -12.95 -5.73
C LEU A 101 20.08 -12.32 -5.19
N ALA A 102 20.13 -11.90 -3.91
CA ALA A 102 21.30 -11.23 -3.34
C ALA A 102 22.58 -12.06 -3.51
N PRO A 103 23.72 -11.44 -3.86
CA PRO A 103 23.94 -10.00 -4.02
C PRO A 103 23.60 -9.43 -5.41
N HIS A 104 23.02 -10.21 -6.30
CA HIS A 104 22.76 -9.82 -7.69
C HIS A 104 21.39 -9.11 -7.78
N PRO A 105 21.34 -7.82 -8.18
CA PRO A 105 20.08 -7.13 -8.44
C PRO A 105 19.39 -7.71 -9.68
N PHE A 106 18.11 -7.36 -9.85
CA PHE A 106 17.43 -7.63 -11.13
C PHE A 106 18.15 -7.01 -12.32
N PRO A 107 18.07 -7.63 -13.51
CA PRO A 107 18.44 -6.96 -14.74
C PRO A 107 17.70 -5.62 -14.88
N PRO A 108 18.29 -4.58 -15.51
CA PRO A 108 17.65 -3.28 -15.67
C PRO A 108 16.25 -3.37 -16.28
N GLU A 109 16.08 -4.15 -17.34
CA GLU A 109 14.80 -4.35 -18.02
C GLU A 109 13.72 -4.91 -17.08
N THR A 110 14.06 -5.93 -16.29
CA THR A 110 13.14 -6.49 -15.27
C THR A 110 12.76 -5.44 -14.24
N SER A 111 13.74 -4.66 -13.75
CA SER A 111 13.48 -3.57 -12.80
C SER A 111 12.53 -2.51 -13.37
N LEU A 112 12.76 -2.11 -14.65
CA LEU A 112 11.89 -1.16 -15.35
C LEU A 112 10.46 -1.70 -15.48
N ARG A 113 10.31 -2.98 -15.83
CA ARG A 113 9.02 -3.66 -15.97
C ARG A 113 8.25 -3.66 -14.66
N LEU A 114 8.89 -4.08 -13.58
CA LEU A 114 8.27 -4.13 -12.25
C LEU A 114 7.83 -2.73 -11.77
N LEU A 115 8.65 -1.72 -12.05
CA LEU A 115 8.34 -0.33 -11.72
C LEU A 115 7.18 0.21 -12.57
N ALA A 116 7.11 -0.16 -13.85
CA ALA A 116 5.99 0.21 -14.73
C ALA A 116 4.68 -0.39 -14.22
N ASP A 117 4.68 -1.67 -13.81
CA ASP A 117 3.51 -2.34 -13.24
C ASP A 117 3.01 -1.64 -11.98
N VAL A 118 3.91 -1.29 -11.05
CA VAL A 118 3.55 -0.57 -9.81
C VAL A 118 3.08 0.85 -10.11
N ALA A 119 3.72 1.57 -11.05
CA ALA A 119 3.31 2.91 -11.45
C ALA A 119 1.92 2.90 -12.10
N SER A 120 1.61 1.88 -12.91
CA SER A 120 0.28 1.65 -13.51
C SER A 120 -0.78 1.44 -12.42
N ALA A 121 -0.50 0.59 -11.42
CA ALA A 121 -1.40 0.38 -10.28
C ALA A 121 -1.66 1.69 -9.49
N LEU A 122 -0.63 2.51 -9.27
CA LEU A 122 -0.77 3.79 -8.59
C LEU A 122 -1.53 4.80 -9.45
N THR A 123 -1.33 4.83 -10.77
CA THR A 123 -2.11 5.67 -11.70
C THR A 123 -3.61 5.37 -11.56
N TYR A 124 -3.98 4.08 -11.55
CA TYR A 124 -5.36 3.66 -11.34
C TYR A 124 -5.90 4.11 -9.96
N LEU A 125 -5.15 3.91 -8.87
CA LEU A 125 -5.58 4.35 -7.53
C LEU A 125 -5.78 5.86 -7.45
N HIS A 126 -4.83 6.63 -7.97
CA HIS A 126 -4.86 8.08 -7.94
C HIS A 126 -6.01 8.65 -8.77
N ALA A 127 -6.35 8.00 -9.90
CA ALA A 127 -7.52 8.36 -10.71
C ALA A 127 -8.85 8.16 -9.95
N LEU A 128 -8.90 7.19 -9.02
CA LEU A 128 -10.03 6.98 -8.10
C LEU A 128 -10.02 7.94 -6.90
N GLY A 129 -9.04 8.83 -6.79
CA GLY A 129 -8.83 9.68 -5.61
C GLY A 129 -8.34 8.90 -4.37
N ALA A 130 -7.80 7.70 -4.54
CA ALA A 130 -7.26 6.88 -3.46
C ALA A 130 -5.75 7.03 -3.35
N VAL A 131 -5.22 6.95 -2.12
CA VAL A 131 -3.80 7.01 -1.78
C VAL A 131 -3.42 5.73 -1.05
N HIS A 132 -2.37 5.04 -1.49
CA HIS A 132 -1.96 3.74 -0.95
C HIS A 132 -1.30 3.84 0.43
N GLN A 133 -0.42 4.80 0.65
CA GLN A 133 0.35 5.12 1.86
C GLN A 133 1.44 4.12 2.28
N ASP A 134 1.49 2.93 1.73
CA ASP A 134 2.47 1.91 2.16
C ASP A 134 3.13 1.18 0.97
N VAL A 135 3.51 1.95 -0.06
CA VAL A 135 4.26 1.42 -1.23
C VAL A 135 5.66 1.02 -0.78
N LYS A 136 5.97 -0.28 -0.86
CA LYS A 136 7.27 -0.86 -0.47
C LYS A 136 7.42 -2.26 -1.06
N ARG A 137 8.66 -2.77 -1.12
CA ARG A 137 8.97 -4.10 -1.68
C ARG A 137 8.23 -5.27 -1.01
N GLN A 138 7.79 -5.14 0.26
CA GLN A 138 7.03 -6.17 0.96
C GLN A 138 5.57 -6.26 0.48
N ASN A 139 5.05 -5.16 -0.07
CA ASN A 139 3.67 -5.04 -0.54
C ASN A 139 3.56 -5.15 -2.07
N VAL A 140 4.65 -5.42 -2.77
CA VAL A 140 4.68 -5.71 -4.21
C VAL A 140 4.98 -7.19 -4.37
N TYR A 141 4.05 -7.93 -4.95
CA TYR A 141 4.16 -9.37 -5.21
C TYR A 141 4.67 -9.60 -6.62
N PHE A 142 5.40 -10.69 -6.80
CA PHE A 142 6.10 -11.01 -8.02
C PHE A 142 5.65 -12.37 -8.56
N GLU A 143 5.45 -12.45 -9.87
CA GLU A 143 5.16 -13.67 -10.61
C GLU A 143 5.51 -13.49 -12.09
N ASP A 144 6.32 -14.37 -12.64
CA ASP A 144 6.67 -14.42 -14.08
C ASP A 144 7.14 -13.07 -14.64
N GLY A 145 8.01 -12.35 -13.92
CA GLY A 145 8.55 -11.07 -14.35
C GLY A 145 7.58 -9.88 -14.22
N ARG A 146 6.40 -10.05 -13.63
CA ARG A 146 5.38 -9.02 -13.44
C ARG A 146 5.16 -8.73 -11.95
N ALA A 147 4.72 -7.51 -11.68
CA ALA A 147 4.43 -7.06 -10.32
C ALA A 147 2.93 -6.82 -10.08
N ALA A 148 2.51 -7.06 -8.84
CA ALA A 148 1.18 -6.70 -8.35
C ALA A 148 1.27 -6.02 -6.99
N LEU A 149 0.74 -4.80 -6.87
CA LEU A 149 0.66 -4.02 -5.65
C LEU A 149 -0.47 -4.55 -4.75
N GLY A 150 -0.20 -4.74 -3.48
CA GLY A 150 -1.17 -5.21 -2.48
C GLY A 150 -1.00 -4.54 -1.12
N ASP A 151 -1.72 -5.03 -0.13
CA ASP A 151 -1.84 -4.47 1.23
C ASP A 151 -2.48 -3.07 1.24
N PHE A 152 -3.78 -3.03 0.98
CA PHE A 152 -4.57 -1.78 0.96
C PHE A 152 -5.10 -1.38 2.35
N GLY A 153 -4.57 -1.93 3.43
CA GLY A 153 -5.03 -1.64 4.79
C GLY A 153 -4.85 -0.18 5.20
N SER A 154 -3.82 0.47 4.72
CA SER A 154 -3.53 1.90 4.95
C SER A 154 -4.14 2.84 3.92
N THR A 155 -4.74 2.30 2.85
CA THR A 155 -5.29 3.08 1.75
C THR A 155 -6.50 3.89 2.20
N TYR A 156 -6.59 5.14 1.75
CA TYR A 156 -7.74 6.00 2.00
C TYR A 156 -8.11 6.81 0.76
N PHE A 157 -9.34 7.31 0.73
CA PHE A 157 -9.78 8.26 -0.30
C PHE A 157 -9.57 9.69 0.19
N THR A 158 -8.98 10.55 -0.65
CA THR A 158 -8.62 11.94 -0.29
C THR A 158 -9.81 12.74 0.23
N ALA A 159 -11.01 12.47 -0.29
CA ALA A 159 -12.26 13.08 0.20
C ALA A 159 -12.62 12.73 1.66
N GLN A 160 -12.07 11.64 2.20
CA GLN A 160 -12.32 11.17 3.58
C GLN A 160 -11.25 11.65 4.55
N GLY A 161 -10.14 12.20 4.04
CA GLY A 161 -8.95 12.51 4.82
C GLY A 161 -8.17 11.25 5.21
N GLY A 162 -6.87 11.41 5.44
CA GLY A 162 -5.96 10.34 5.82
C GLY A 162 -5.20 10.67 7.11
N ARG A 163 -4.63 9.66 7.73
CA ARG A 163 -3.66 9.82 8.83
C ARG A 163 -2.26 9.62 8.29
N ALA A 164 -1.28 10.26 8.90
CA ALA A 164 0.13 10.01 8.61
C ALA A 164 0.45 8.53 8.91
N SER A 165 0.82 7.78 7.89
CA SER A 165 1.14 6.35 7.97
C SER A 165 2.23 6.03 6.94
N GLY A 166 2.92 4.91 7.11
CA GLY A 166 3.91 4.42 6.16
C GLY A 166 5.06 3.68 6.83
N SER A 167 5.84 3.01 6.00
CA SER A 167 7.06 2.31 6.44
C SER A 167 8.23 3.29 6.45
N PRO A 168 8.99 3.43 7.56
CA PRO A 168 10.01 4.49 7.70
C PRO A 168 10.97 4.62 6.52
N TYR A 169 11.45 3.52 5.97
CA TYR A 169 12.39 3.55 4.83
C TYR A 169 11.81 4.07 3.51
N TYR A 170 10.47 4.21 3.41
CA TYR A 170 9.77 4.65 2.20
C TYR A 170 8.93 5.91 2.43
N MET A 171 8.89 6.38 3.67
CA MET A 171 8.03 7.48 4.11
C MET A 171 8.50 8.81 3.50
N ALA A 172 7.55 9.56 2.97
CA ALA A 172 7.79 10.86 2.36
C ALA A 172 8.09 11.94 3.42
N PRO A 173 8.86 13.00 3.06
CA PRO A 173 9.22 14.09 3.98
C PRO A 173 8.04 14.76 4.68
N GLU A 174 6.95 15.03 3.98
CA GLU A 174 5.72 15.62 4.53
C GLU A 174 5.08 14.70 5.57
N VAL A 175 5.09 13.39 5.34
CA VAL A 175 4.53 12.40 6.29
C VAL A 175 5.39 12.32 7.55
N TYR A 176 6.72 12.43 7.43
CA TYR A 176 7.61 12.56 8.58
C TYR A 176 7.34 13.83 9.41
N ARG A 177 6.86 14.91 8.78
CA ARG A 177 6.42 16.13 9.48
C ARG A 177 5.06 16.02 10.14
N GLY A 178 4.37 14.87 9.99
CA GLY A 178 3.04 14.63 10.53
C GLY A 178 1.90 15.13 9.64
N GLU A 179 2.22 15.55 8.41
CA GLU A 179 1.20 15.91 7.42
C GLU A 179 0.52 14.68 6.86
N SER A 180 -0.72 14.82 6.40
CA SER A 180 -1.40 13.76 5.67
C SER A 180 -0.68 13.50 4.35
N GLY A 181 -0.41 12.24 4.06
CA GLY A 181 0.13 11.85 2.76
C GLY A 181 -0.87 12.10 1.64
N GLY A 182 -0.39 12.12 0.40
CA GLY A 182 -1.21 12.23 -0.81
C GLY A 182 -0.63 11.37 -1.93
N SER A 183 -1.17 11.51 -3.15
CA SER A 183 -0.63 10.82 -4.33
C SER A 183 0.87 11.09 -4.52
N ALA A 184 1.33 12.30 -4.24
CA ALA A 184 2.75 12.65 -4.26
C ALA A 184 3.57 11.91 -3.20
N SER A 185 2.99 11.50 -2.06
CA SER A 185 3.68 10.68 -1.05
C SER A 185 3.86 9.24 -1.52
N ASP A 186 2.87 8.67 -2.24
CA ASP A 186 3.01 7.37 -2.90
C ASP A 186 4.12 7.41 -3.96
N LEU A 187 4.22 8.53 -4.71
CA LEU A 187 5.30 8.71 -5.69
C LEU A 187 6.67 8.77 -5.04
N TYR A 188 6.79 9.39 -3.87
CA TYR A 188 8.05 9.36 -3.13
C TYR A 188 8.42 7.92 -2.72
N SER A 189 7.46 7.16 -2.20
CA SER A 189 7.66 5.76 -1.82
C SER A 189 8.02 4.90 -3.04
N LEU A 190 7.39 5.14 -4.19
CA LEU A 190 7.76 4.51 -5.47
C LEU A 190 9.15 4.94 -5.93
N GLY A 191 9.55 6.20 -5.74
CA GLY A 191 10.90 6.69 -6.00
C GLY A 191 11.97 5.97 -5.17
N VAL A 192 11.68 5.71 -3.88
CA VAL A 192 12.56 4.90 -3.02
C VAL A 192 12.65 3.47 -3.53
N LEU A 193 11.53 2.85 -3.91
CA LEU A 193 11.50 1.51 -4.47
C LEU A 193 12.26 1.46 -5.82
N ALA A 194 12.07 2.46 -6.68
CA ALA A 194 12.78 2.57 -7.95
C ALA A 194 14.29 2.64 -7.73
N TYR A 195 14.73 3.49 -6.81
CA TYR A 195 16.13 3.60 -6.46
C TYR A 195 16.69 2.27 -5.92
N GLU A 196 15.93 1.58 -5.06
CA GLU A 196 16.32 0.29 -4.49
C GLU A 196 16.48 -0.79 -5.59
N LEU A 197 15.54 -0.87 -6.54
CA LEU A 197 15.58 -1.85 -7.62
C LEU A 197 16.67 -1.53 -8.68
N LEU A 198 16.84 -0.24 -9.01
CA LEU A 198 17.77 0.19 -10.04
C LEU A 198 19.22 0.27 -9.52
N ALA A 199 19.43 0.77 -8.30
CA ALA A 199 20.77 0.91 -7.72
C ALA A 199 21.20 -0.27 -6.84
N GLY A 200 20.30 -1.24 -6.56
CA GLY A 200 20.57 -2.36 -5.66
C GLY A 200 20.64 -1.99 -4.17
N ARG A 201 20.39 -0.72 -3.82
CA ARG A 201 20.41 -0.20 -2.46
C ARG A 201 19.42 0.94 -2.29
N ARG A 202 19.00 1.21 -1.05
CA ARG A 202 18.13 2.34 -0.75
C ARG A 202 18.84 3.67 -0.92
N PRO A 203 18.11 4.76 -1.28
CA PRO A 203 18.70 6.09 -1.44
C PRO A 203 19.15 6.69 -0.10
N PHE A 204 18.47 6.33 0.98
CA PHE A 204 18.72 6.84 2.32
C PHE A 204 18.81 5.68 3.33
N GLY A 205 19.63 5.87 4.36
CA GLY A 205 19.82 4.98 5.48
C GLY A 205 20.12 5.77 6.76
N GLY A 206 20.04 5.08 7.89
CA GLY A 206 20.37 5.55 9.23
C GLY A 206 20.28 4.38 10.19
N ASP A 207 21.05 4.42 11.25
CA ASP A 207 21.08 3.38 12.29
C ASP A 207 19.96 3.60 13.32
N THR A 208 19.46 4.84 13.40
CA THR A 208 18.32 5.20 14.23
C THR A 208 17.16 5.76 13.39
N TYR A 209 15.96 5.81 14.00
CA TYR A 209 14.80 6.41 13.36
C TYR A 209 15.02 7.91 13.04
N GLU A 210 15.64 8.62 13.96
CA GLU A 210 15.94 10.04 13.83
C GLU A 210 16.94 10.33 12.70
N GLU A 211 17.97 9.50 12.55
CA GLU A 211 18.92 9.60 11.44
C GLU A 211 18.26 9.29 10.09
N LEU A 212 17.43 8.26 10.05
CA LEU A 212 16.68 7.91 8.85
C LEU A 212 15.71 9.04 8.47
N MET A 213 14.96 9.57 9.45
CA MET A 213 14.07 10.72 9.26
C MET A 213 14.86 11.94 8.73
N ALA A 214 15.98 12.28 9.38
CA ALA A 214 16.84 13.39 8.95
C ALA A 214 17.36 13.20 7.52
N ALA A 215 17.69 11.96 7.12
CA ALA A 215 18.13 11.65 5.77
C ALA A 215 17.00 11.87 4.76
N HIS A 216 15.78 11.39 5.03
CA HIS A 216 14.62 11.61 4.17
C HIS A 216 14.23 13.09 4.08
N LEU A 217 14.36 13.85 5.16
CA LEU A 217 14.04 15.28 5.18
C LEU A 217 15.06 16.14 4.44
N ASN A 218 16.36 15.84 4.55
CA ASN A 218 17.41 16.80 4.24
C ASN A 218 18.46 16.31 3.22
N ARG A 219 18.68 15.00 3.06
CA ARG A 219 19.72 14.50 2.15
C ARG A 219 19.16 14.28 0.74
N PHE A 220 20.01 14.45 -0.26
CA PHE A 220 19.75 14.06 -1.64
C PHE A 220 20.32 12.67 -1.92
N ALA A 221 19.60 11.90 -2.73
CA ALA A 221 20.11 10.61 -3.19
C ALA A 221 21.28 10.80 -4.16
N PRO A 222 22.30 9.93 -4.14
CA PRO A 222 23.31 9.92 -5.19
C PRO A 222 22.66 9.76 -6.58
N PRO A 223 23.17 10.43 -7.63
CA PRO A 223 22.60 10.30 -8.96
C PRO A 223 22.61 8.85 -9.46
N LEU A 224 21.49 8.36 -9.98
CA LEU A 224 21.36 6.99 -10.48
C LEU A 224 22.35 6.70 -11.62
N LEU A 225 22.53 7.65 -12.53
CA LEU A 225 23.46 7.49 -13.67
C LEU A 225 24.91 7.41 -13.24
N SER A 226 25.29 7.91 -12.06
CA SER A 226 26.64 7.72 -11.52
C SER A 226 26.87 6.30 -10.98
N LEU A 227 25.80 5.58 -10.65
CA LEU A 227 25.83 4.20 -10.16
C LEU A 227 25.55 3.18 -11.26
N ARG A 228 24.72 3.54 -12.20
CA ARG A 228 24.22 2.70 -13.30
C ARG A 228 24.13 3.54 -14.58
N PRO A 229 25.27 3.78 -15.26
CA PRO A 229 25.33 4.61 -16.47
C PRO A 229 24.50 4.10 -17.65
N GLU A 230 24.17 2.80 -17.64
CA GLU A 230 23.37 2.14 -18.68
C GLU A 230 21.87 2.40 -18.59
N LEU A 231 21.39 3.03 -17.50
CA LEU A 231 19.97 3.34 -17.35
C LEU A 231 19.53 4.42 -18.35
N PRO A 232 18.27 4.35 -18.84
CA PRO A 232 17.69 5.42 -19.63
C PRO A 232 17.68 6.73 -18.84
N PRO A 233 18.29 7.83 -19.36
CA PRO A 233 18.42 9.09 -18.60
C PRO A 233 17.09 9.68 -18.12
N THR A 234 16.04 9.54 -18.94
CA THR A 234 14.69 10.02 -18.57
C THR A 234 14.14 9.29 -17.35
N VAL A 235 14.31 7.95 -17.29
CA VAL A 235 13.85 7.14 -16.15
C VAL A 235 14.64 7.49 -14.89
N ALA A 236 15.97 7.56 -15.00
CA ALA A 236 16.84 7.93 -13.88
C ALA A 236 16.44 9.29 -13.29
N ARG A 237 16.25 10.30 -14.15
CA ARG A 237 15.81 11.63 -13.75
C ARG A 237 14.43 11.62 -13.07
N LEU A 238 13.43 10.92 -13.61
CA LEU A 238 12.08 10.88 -13.03
C LEU A 238 12.06 10.13 -11.69
N ALA A 239 12.84 9.04 -11.56
CA ALA A 239 13.00 8.34 -10.28
C ALA A 239 13.67 9.23 -9.22
N GLU A 240 14.66 10.04 -9.60
CA GLU A 240 15.29 11.03 -8.71
C GLU A 240 14.33 12.18 -8.36
N LEU A 241 13.54 12.68 -9.32
CA LEU A 241 12.51 13.70 -9.08
C LEU A 241 11.39 13.18 -8.15
N ALA A 242 11.06 11.89 -8.22
CA ALA A 242 10.11 11.29 -7.28
C ALA A 242 10.61 11.40 -5.81
N LEU A 243 11.93 11.51 -5.59
CA LEU A 243 12.55 11.72 -4.28
C LEU A 243 12.65 13.22 -3.87
N ALA A 244 12.05 14.14 -4.64
CA ALA A 244 12.03 15.56 -4.31
C ALA A 244 11.40 15.81 -2.95
N LYS A 245 11.96 16.78 -2.20
CA LYS A 245 11.50 17.05 -0.82
C LYS A 245 10.15 17.75 -0.78
N ARG A 246 9.84 18.55 -1.79
CA ARG A 246 8.54 19.20 -1.95
C ARG A 246 7.62 18.28 -2.77
N PRO A 247 6.39 17.97 -2.31
CA PRO A 247 5.48 17.11 -3.04
C PRO A 247 5.15 17.60 -4.47
N GLY A 248 5.04 18.93 -4.66
CA GLY A 248 4.72 19.53 -5.96
C GLY A 248 5.82 19.42 -7.02
N ASP A 249 7.05 19.08 -6.63
CA ASP A 249 8.17 18.92 -7.57
C ASP A 249 8.26 17.47 -8.10
N ARG A 250 7.44 16.55 -7.58
CA ARG A 250 7.43 15.13 -7.96
C ARG A 250 6.60 14.90 -9.22
N PRO A 251 6.98 13.94 -10.08
CA PRO A 251 6.15 13.54 -11.21
C PRO A 251 4.85 12.88 -10.71
N THR A 252 3.88 12.73 -11.61
CA THR A 252 2.72 11.88 -11.35
C THR A 252 3.05 10.41 -11.60
N ALA A 253 2.22 9.48 -11.11
CA ALA A 253 2.37 8.05 -11.38
C ALA A 253 2.29 7.76 -12.88
N ASP A 254 1.36 8.40 -13.58
CA ASP A 254 1.21 8.30 -15.03
C ASP A 254 2.46 8.77 -15.80
N THR A 255 3.04 9.92 -15.41
CA THR A 255 4.27 10.42 -16.04
C THR A 255 5.43 9.43 -15.91
N LEU A 256 5.60 8.84 -14.72
CA LEU A 256 6.64 7.84 -14.49
C LEU A 256 6.34 6.54 -15.25
N HIS A 257 5.08 6.08 -15.24
CA HIS A 257 4.63 4.89 -15.96
C HIS A 257 4.93 4.99 -17.45
N ARG A 258 4.52 6.08 -18.11
CA ARG A 258 4.79 6.31 -19.55
C ARG A 258 6.29 6.32 -19.88
N ALA A 259 7.10 6.94 -19.04
CA ALA A 259 8.53 6.96 -19.23
C ALA A 259 9.18 5.57 -19.10
N LEU A 260 8.67 4.75 -18.18
CA LEU A 260 9.12 3.37 -17.99
C LEU A 260 8.74 2.50 -19.19
N LEU A 261 7.50 2.61 -19.71
CA LEU A 261 7.08 1.90 -20.92
C LEU A 261 7.88 2.33 -22.15
N ALA A 262 8.08 3.63 -22.34
CA ALA A 262 8.90 4.13 -23.45
C ALA A 262 10.35 3.60 -23.39
N ALA A 263 10.92 3.46 -22.19
CA ALA A 263 12.24 2.88 -22.00
C ALA A 263 12.30 1.37 -22.30
N LEU A 264 11.16 0.68 -22.22
CA LEU A 264 10.98 -0.72 -22.61
C LEU A 264 10.60 -0.89 -24.09
N GLY A 265 10.42 0.22 -24.83
CA GLY A 265 9.95 0.19 -26.21
C GLY A 265 8.46 -0.13 -26.35
N GLU A 266 7.68 0.15 -25.31
CA GLU A 266 6.24 -0.12 -25.24
C GLU A 266 5.44 1.18 -25.19
N GLU A 267 4.23 1.14 -25.73
CA GLU A 267 3.25 2.21 -25.57
C GLU A 267 2.26 1.86 -24.44
N PRO A 268 1.71 2.86 -23.72
CA PRO A 268 0.60 2.61 -22.81
C PRO A 268 -0.53 1.93 -23.58
N GLU A 269 -0.99 0.79 -23.11
CA GLU A 269 -2.25 0.21 -23.61
C GLU A 269 -3.33 1.29 -23.46
N GLY A 270 -4.08 1.57 -24.53
CA GLY A 270 -5.10 2.63 -24.52
C GLY A 270 -6.01 2.40 -23.31
N GLU A 271 -5.98 3.32 -22.34
CA GLU A 271 -6.81 3.25 -21.16
C GLU A 271 -8.27 3.10 -21.61
N GLU A 272 -8.85 1.92 -21.39
CA GLU A 272 -10.27 1.84 -21.16
C GLU A 272 -10.51 2.70 -19.90
N THR A 273 -10.89 3.95 -20.14
CA THR A 273 -11.43 4.83 -19.09
C THR A 273 -12.43 3.96 -18.32
N PRO A 274 -12.36 3.80 -16.99
CA PRO A 274 -13.32 3.03 -16.25
C PRO A 274 -14.69 3.56 -16.64
N GLY A 275 -15.37 2.83 -17.53
CA GLY A 275 -16.67 3.22 -18.03
C GLY A 275 -17.51 3.50 -16.81
N ALA A 276 -18.15 4.64 -16.76
CA ALA A 276 -19.11 5.01 -15.76
C ALA A 276 -20.04 3.81 -15.58
N ALA A 277 -19.67 2.94 -14.62
CA ALA A 277 -20.56 1.92 -14.14
C ALA A 277 -21.77 2.70 -13.66
N THR A 278 -22.82 2.67 -14.48
CA THR A 278 -24.10 3.29 -14.18
C THR A 278 -24.47 2.84 -12.78
N ALA A 279 -24.23 3.70 -11.81
CA ALA A 279 -24.72 3.54 -10.47
C ALA A 279 -26.24 3.47 -10.60
N ARG A 280 -26.78 2.26 -10.58
CA ARG A 280 -28.20 2.08 -10.39
C ARG A 280 -28.53 2.76 -9.05
N PRO A 281 -29.41 3.76 -9.05
CA PRO A 281 -29.78 4.40 -7.80
C PRO A 281 -30.39 3.32 -6.89
N CYS A 282 -29.75 3.11 -5.76
CA CYS A 282 -30.27 2.27 -4.70
C CYS A 282 -31.64 2.85 -4.30
N ALA A 283 -32.70 2.06 -4.47
CA ALA A 283 -34.06 2.46 -4.12
C ALA A 283 -34.08 2.94 -2.67
N ARG A 284 -34.57 4.17 -2.45
CA ARG A 284 -34.79 4.74 -1.13
C ARG A 284 -35.77 3.83 -0.36
N PRO A 285 -35.47 3.42 0.86
CA PRO A 285 -36.51 2.83 1.69
C PRO A 285 -37.55 3.92 2.03
N VAL A 286 -38.81 3.58 1.78
CA VAL A 286 -39.98 4.41 2.11
C VAL A 286 -40.00 4.61 3.63
N GLY A 287 -40.03 5.88 4.04
CA GLY A 287 -39.94 6.30 5.41
C GLY A 287 -41.13 5.89 6.29
N ARG A 288 -40.83 5.48 7.51
CA ARG A 288 -41.77 5.58 8.65
C ARG A 288 -41.55 6.91 9.37
N HIS A 289 -42.61 7.68 9.50
CA HIS A 289 -42.67 8.87 10.32
C HIS A 289 -42.20 8.57 11.75
N VAL A 290 -41.22 9.34 12.24
CA VAL A 290 -40.92 9.47 13.66
C VAL A 290 -41.09 10.96 14.03
N PRO A 291 -41.83 11.30 15.10
CA PRO A 291 -42.05 12.70 15.46
C PRO A 291 -40.80 13.36 16.03
N ALA A 292 -40.65 14.67 15.80
CA ALA A 292 -39.55 15.49 16.23
C ALA A 292 -39.39 15.58 17.75
N PRO A 293 -38.19 15.55 18.31
CA PRO A 293 -37.99 15.88 19.73
C PRO A 293 -37.90 17.39 19.94
N VAL A 294 -38.54 17.80 21.07
CA VAL A 294 -38.61 19.16 21.59
C VAL A 294 -37.21 19.66 21.96
N ALA A 295 -36.89 20.88 21.57
CA ALA A 295 -35.66 21.58 21.93
C ALA A 295 -35.62 21.93 23.41
N THR A 296 -34.60 21.47 24.13
CA THR A 296 -34.20 21.99 25.45
C THR A 296 -32.90 22.78 25.29
N GLU A 297 -32.95 24.06 25.62
CA GLU A 297 -31.80 24.97 25.73
C GLU A 297 -30.83 24.47 26.80
N VAL A 298 -29.53 24.34 26.42
CA VAL A 298 -28.42 24.14 27.37
C VAL A 298 -27.43 25.29 27.19
N LYS A 299 -27.18 25.99 28.31
CA LYS A 299 -26.20 27.09 28.45
C LYS A 299 -24.77 26.60 28.20
N PRO A 300 -23.86 27.46 27.71
CA PRO A 300 -22.47 27.12 27.48
C PRO A 300 -21.65 27.06 28.78
N GLY A 301 -20.97 25.94 29.00
CA GLY A 301 -19.95 25.78 30.03
C GLY A 301 -18.53 25.96 29.44
N GLU A 302 -17.66 26.56 30.25
CA GLU A 302 -16.28 26.91 29.97
C GLU A 302 -15.39 25.70 29.66
N PRO A 303 -14.25 25.88 28.90
CA PRO A 303 -13.38 24.78 28.52
C PRO A 303 -12.34 24.47 29.62
N GLU A 304 -12.31 23.23 30.08
CA GLU A 304 -11.16 22.71 30.84
C GLU A 304 -10.01 22.33 29.92
N ALA A 305 -8.80 22.79 30.29
CA ALA A 305 -7.55 22.48 29.64
C ALA A 305 -7.09 21.05 29.96
N GLY A 306 -7.07 20.17 28.97
CA GLY A 306 -6.56 18.80 29.05
C GLY A 306 -5.24 18.65 28.32
N GLU A 307 -4.22 18.23 29.05
CA GLU A 307 -2.82 18.06 28.65
C GLU A 307 -2.64 17.13 27.46
N GLY A 308 -1.87 17.59 26.46
CA GLY A 308 -1.49 16.84 25.27
C GLY A 308 -0.47 15.75 25.56
N GLY A 309 -0.91 14.51 25.61
CA GLY A 309 -0.03 13.33 25.61
C GLY A 309 0.60 13.11 24.24
N ARG A 310 1.90 13.33 24.10
CA ARG A 310 2.67 12.95 22.91
C ARG A 310 2.67 11.44 22.75
N TRP A 311 2.05 10.93 21.67
CA TRP A 311 2.09 9.53 21.30
C TRP A 311 3.48 9.16 20.74
N ASN A 312 4.13 8.15 21.33
CA ASN A 312 5.42 7.62 20.89
C ASN A 312 5.23 6.15 20.45
N PRO A 313 5.30 5.84 19.14
CA PRO A 313 5.01 4.50 18.61
C PRO A 313 6.07 3.43 18.90
N PHE A 314 7.18 3.78 19.57
CA PHE A 314 8.35 2.89 19.75
C PHE A 314 8.56 2.38 21.18
N LYS A 315 7.69 2.64 22.15
CA LYS A 315 7.82 2.01 23.47
C LYS A 315 7.43 0.54 23.39
N ARG A 316 8.42 -0.33 23.22
CA ARG A 316 8.29 -1.75 23.59
C ARG A 316 8.11 -1.83 25.10
N ARG A 317 6.99 -2.36 25.55
CA ARG A 317 6.88 -2.87 26.93
C ARG A 317 7.68 -4.16 27.01
N LYS A 318 8.55 -4.21 28.02
CA LYS A 318 9.25 -5.43 28.45
C LYS A 318 8.25 -6.47 28.97
#